data_0a24557932e22709eefdbf09b82ac277
#
_entry.id   0a24557932e22709eefdbf09b82ac277
#
_cell.length_a   1.000
_cell.length_b   1.000
_cell.length_c   1.000
_cell.angle_alpha   90.00
_cell.angle_beta   90.00
_cell.angle_gamma   90.00
#
_symmetry.space_group_name_H-M   'P 1'
#
loop_
_entity.id
_entity.type
_entity.pdbx_description
1 polymer ?
#
loop_
_entity_poly.entity_id
_entity_poly.type
_entity_poly.pdbx_seq_one_letter_code
_entity_poly.pdbx_strand_id
1 'polypeptide(L)'
;DLVRSRGLGDVYKRQMLEHLEGSGATFVTNGVSHARALAQMGVRVLLIGGELKGSTEAVIGSQAMQMLKNYHFTKGFFGTNGMTQREGFTTPESNEALVKRTAMEQCLEKYVVSDSSKFGQISAVTFFSFDGAVILTESCSKEYKDCRNIQIVS
;
A
#
# COMPACT_ATOMS: atom_id res chain seq x y z
N ASP A 1 -4.85 8.08 6.29
CA ASP A 1 -3.67 7.27 5.95
C ASP A 1 -4.08 5.82 5.78
N LEU A 2 -3.73 5.21 4.66
CA LEU A 2 -4.01 3.80 4.37
C LEU A 2 -2.69 3.03 4.39
N VAL A 3 -2.60 2.02 5.25
CA VAL A 3 -1.41 1.17 5.34
C VAL A 3 -1.77 -0.25 4.94
N ARG A 4 -1.17 -0.73 3.86
CA ARG A 4 -1.21 -2.14 3.47
C ARG A 4 0.18 -2.57 3.04
N SER A 5 0.75 -3.49 3.79
CA SER A 5 2.01 -4.09 3.41
C SER A 5 1.95 -5.61 3.50
N ARG A 6 2.09 -6.27 2.35
CA ARG A 6 2.42 -7.68 2.30
C ARG A 6 3.86 -7.78 1.82
N GLY A 7 4.69 -8.50 2.54
CA GLY A 7 6.08 -8.73 2.14
C GLY A 7 7.12 -7.76 2.68
N LEU A 8 6.71 -6.78 3.48
CA LEU A 8 7.67 -6.02 4.27
C LEU A 8 7.94 -6.77 5.56
N GLY A 9 9.19 -6.97 5.88
CA GLY A 9 9.57 -7.57 7.14
C GLY A 9 9.02 -6.79 8.33
N ASP A 10 8.81 -7.47 9.45
CA ASP A 10 8.23 -6.89 10.66
C ASP A 10 8.97 -5.65 11.15
N VAL A 11 10.26 -5.53 10.84
CA VAL A 11 11.10 -4.38 11.21
C VAL A 11 10.62 -3.10 10.52
N TYR A 12 10.28 -3.17 9.23
CA TYR A 12 9.79 -2.01 8.46
C TYR A 12 8.43 -1.54 8.95
N LYS A 13 7.55 -2.48 9.25
CA LYS A 13 6.23 -2.18 9.81
C LYS A 13 6.37 -1.46 11.15
N ARG A 14 7.29 -1.92 12.00
CA ARG A 14 7.55 -1.29 13.29
C ARG A 14 8.09 0.12 13.15
N GLN A 15 9.06 0.34 12.26
CA GLN A 15 9.63 1.66 12.04
C GLN A 15 8.60 2.66 11.54
N MET A 16 7.76 2.27 10.58
CA MET A 16 6.65 3.11 10.12
C MET A 16 5.68 3.42 11.26
N LEU A 17 5.32 2.42 12.04
CA LEU A 17 4.38 2.57 13.15
C LEU A 17 4.94 3.44 14.27
N GLU A 18 6.24 3.34 14.57
CA GLU A 18 6.90 4.18 15.56
C GLU A 18 6.91 5.65 15.17
N HIS A 19 7.11 5.95 13.89
CA HIS A 19 7.02 7.32 13.37
C HIS A 19 5.61 7.89 13.40
N LEU A 20 4.61 7.03 13.37
CA LEU A 20 3.21 7.42 13.35
C LEU A 20 2.58 7.41 14.73
N GLU A 21 3.19 6.69 15.67
CA GLU A 21 2.80 6.69 17.08
C GLU A 21 3.03 8.09 17.67
N GLY A 22 1.99 8.68 18.22
CA GLY A 22 2.07 10.03 18.78
C GLY A 22 1.81 11.17 17.78
N SER A 23 1.61 10.87 16.50
CA SER A 23 1.25 11.89 15.50
C SER A 23 -0.22 12.32 15.58
N GLY A 24 -1.05 11.59 16.32
CA GLY A 24 -2.50 11.83 16.37
C GLY A 24 -3.22 11.42 15.09
N ALA A 25 -2.53 10.75 14.16
CA ALA A 25 -3.11 10.34 12.90
C ALA A 25 -4.14 9.23 13.07
N THR A 26 -5.17 9.26 12.23
CA THR A 26 -6.15 8.19 12.10
C THR A 26 -5.73 7.32 10.91
N PHE A 27 -5.70 6.00 11.12
CA PHE A 27 -5.35 5.04 10.10
C PHE A 27 -6.60 4.42 9.50
N VAL A 28 -6.59 4.25 8.19
CA VAL A 28 -7.64 3.54 7.47
C VAL A 28 -6.98 2.37 6.74
N THR A 29 -7.51 1.18 6.92
CA THR A 29 -6.96 -0.03 6.30
C THR A 29 -8.07 -0.96 5.83
N ASN A 30 -7.77 -1.76 4.81
CA ASN A 30 -8.64 -2.85 4.38
C ASN A 30 -8.14 -4.22 4.86
N GLY A 31 -7.05 -4.27 5.61
CA GLY A 31 -6.47 -5.51 6.13
C GLY A 31 -6.88 -5.77 7.57
N VAL A 32 -7.52 -6.90 7.82
CA VAL A 32 -8.01 -7.26 9.17
C VAL A 32 -6.87 -7.41 10.16
N SER A 33 -5.80 -8.11 9.77
CA SER A 33 -4.63 -8.31 10.63
C SER A 33 -3.90 -6.99 10.93
N HIS A 34 -3.81 -6.10 9.94
CA HIS A 34 -3.21 -4.77 10.13
C HIS A 34 -4.05 -3.92 11.08
N ALA A 35 -5.37 -3.94 10.92
CA ALA A 35 -6.28 -3.21 11.79
C ALA A 35 -6.13 -3.64 13.25
N ARG A 36 -6.03 -4.96 13.47
CA ARG A 36 -5.82 -5.52 14.80
C ARG A 36 -4.51 -5.06 15.42
N ALA A 37 -3.42 -5.14 14.65
CA ALA A 37 -2.09 -4.73 15.12
C ALA A 37 -2.04 -3.25 15.49
N LEU A 38 -2.62 -2.39 14.66
CA LEU A 38 -2.70 -0.95 14.91
C LEU A 38 -3.55 -0.64 16.14
N ALA A 39 -4.69 -1.29 16.29
CA ALA A 39 -5.56 -1.10 17.44
C ALA A 39 -4.88 -1.51 18.75
N GLN A 40 -4.11 -2.60 18.74
CA GLN A 40 -3.34 -3.05 19.91
C GLN A 40 -2.24 -2.07 20.31
N MET A 41 -1.76 -1.26 19.37
CA MET A 41 -0.79 -0.20 19.65
C MET A 41 -1.43 1.09 20.18
N GLY A 42 -2.74 1.11 20.35
CA GLY A 42 -3.47 2.29 20.83
C GLY A 42 -3.71 3.34 19.75
N VAL A 43 -3.48 3.02 18.50
CA VAL A 43 -3.70 3.92 17.38
C VAL A 43 -5.16 3.83 16.93
N ARG A 44 -5.76 4.99 16.63
CA ARG A 44 -7.12 5.00 16.06
C ARG A 44 -7.09 4.44 14.65
N VAL A 45 -7.81 3.35 14.43
CA VAL A 45 -7.86 2.68 13.14
C VAL A 45 -9.31 2.47 12.71
N LEU A 46 -9.57 2.75 11.44
CA LEU A 46 -10.85 2.48 10.80
C LEU A 46 -10.64 1.34 9.80
N LEU A 47 -11.43 0.30 9.93
CA LEU A 47 -11.40 -0.83 9.02
C LEU A 47 -12.48 -0.64 7.96
N ILE A 48 -12.06 -0.70 6.69
CA ILE A 48 -12.98 -0.60 5.55
C ILE A 48 -13.88 -1.83 5.53
N GLY A 49 -15.17 -1.62 5.40
CA GLY A 49 -16.15 -2.68 5.25
C GLY A 49 -16.27 -3.19 3.83
N GLY A 50 -16.75 -4.42 3.68
CA GLY A 50 -16.96 -5.08 2.40
C GLY A 50 -16.80 -6.58 2.51
N GLU A 51 -16.50 -7.24 1.38
CA GLU A 51 -16.27 -8.67 1.34
C GLU A 51 -14.87 -9.03 1.80
N LEU A 52 -14.75 -9.97 2.72
CA LEU A 52 -13.47 -10.45 3.22
C LEU A 52 -12.91 -11.54 2.30
N LYS A 53 -11.71 -11.30 1.76
CA LYS A 53 -10.98 -12.32 1.04
C LYS A 53 -10.18 -13.17 2.03
N GLY A 54 -10.56 -14.44 2.19
CA GLY A 54 -10.01 -15.31 3.22
C GLY A 54 -8.51 -15.55 3.12
N SER A 55 -7.97 -15.68 1.91
CA SER A 55 -6.54 -15.97 1.69
C SER A 55 -5.61 -14.82 2.11
N THR A 56 -6.10 -13.58 2.08
CA THR A 56 -5.29 -12.39 2.38
C THR A 56 -5.78 -11.62 3.60
N GLU A 57 -6.93 -12.00 4.16
CA GLU A 57 -7.62 -11.27 5.22
C GLU A 57 -7.86 -9.79 4.87
N ALA A 58 -7.99 -9.50 3.57
CA ALA A 58 -8.24 -8.16 3.06
C ALA A 58 -9.70 -8.01 2.66
N VAL A 59 -10.24 -6.82 2.91
CA VAL A 59 -11.58 -6.46 2.47
C VAL A 59 -11.52 -5.94 1.03
N ILE A 60 -12.38 -6.47 0.17
CA ILE A 60 -12.44 -6.14 -1.26
C ILE A 60 -13.89 -5.85 -1.67
N GLY A 61 -14.07 -5.50 -2.94
CA GLY A 61 -15.37 -5.39 -3.58
C GLY A 61 -15.90 -3.96 -3.65
N SER A 62 -17.09 -3.84 -4.23
CA SER A 62 -17.72 -2.54 -4.53
C SER A 62 -18.03 -1.71 -3.28
N GLN A 63 -18.42 -2.35 -2.20
CA GLN A 63 -18.71 -1.66 -0.94
C GLN A 63 -17.43 -1.03 -0.36
N ALA A 64 -16.31 -1.75 -0.40
CA ALA A 64 -15.01 -1.21 0.02
C ALA A 64 -14.63 0.00 -0.82
N MET A 65 -14.79 -0.10 -2.15
CA MET A 65 -14.48 1.01 -3.05
C MET A 65 -15.37 2.24 -2.80
N GLN A 66 -16.65 2.04 -2.57
CA GLN A 66 -17.58 3.13 -2.26
C GLN A 66 -17.22 3.84 -0.96
N MET A 67 -16.84 3.08 0.07
CA MET A 67 -16.35 3.67 1.31
C MET A 67 -15.10 4.51 1.09
N LEU A 68 -14.13 3.96 0.38
CA LEU A 68 -12.86 4.65 0.12
C LEU A 68 -13.06 5.97 -0.63
N LYS A 69 -14.00 6.04 -1.55
CA LYS A 69 -14.27 7.25 -2.32
C LYS A 69 -14.74 8.44 -1.47
N ASN A 70 -15.24 8.19 -0.28
CA ASN A 70 -15.67 9.24 0.64
C ASN A 70 -14.54 9.78 1.52
N TYR A 71 -13.37 9.16 1.49
CA TYR A 71 -12.21 9.61 2.25
C TYR A 71 -11.25 10.43 1.41
N HIS A 72 -10.56 11.33 2.10
CA HIS A 72 -9.45 12.09 1.53
C HIS A 72 -8.25 11.85 2.45
N PHE A 73 -7.28 11.10 1.93
CA PHE A 73 -6.11 10.72 2.72
C PHE A 73 -4.96 11.69 2.46
N THR A 74 -4.23 12.03 3.51
CA THR A 74 -2.98 12.79 3.36
C THR A 74 -1.91 11.92 2.73
N LYS A 75 -1.71 10.72 3.27
CA LYS A 75 -0.71 9.77 2.79
C LYS A 75 -1.30 8.38 2.68
N GLY A 76 -0.92 7.67 1.62
CA GLY A 76 -1.25 6.27 1.46
C GLY A 76 -0.01 5.44 1.23
N PHE A 77 0.02 4.24 1.83
CA PHE A 77 1.13 3.30 1.72
C PHE A 77 0.60 1.97 1.19
N PHE A 78 1.17 1.49 0.10
CA PHE A 78 0.64 0.34 -0.63
C PHE A 78 1.75 -0.66 -0.92
N GLY A 79 1.44 -1.95 -0.82
CA GLY A 79 2.31 -3.01 -1.30
C GLY A 79 2.06 -3.31 -2.77
N THR A 80 3.00 -3.97 -3.41
CA THR A 80 2.87 -4.42 -4.80
C THR A 80 3.48 -5.82 -4.97
N ASN A 81 2.99 -6.56 -5.95
CA ASN A 81 3.57 -7.86 -6.31
C ASN A 81 4.63 -7.73 -7.39
N GLY A 82 4.57 -6.67 -8.18
CA GLY A 82 5.56 -6.39 -9.20
C GLY A 82 5.52 -4.92 -9.61
N MET A 83 6.61 -4.45 -10.20
CA MET A 83 6.70 -3.08 -10.70
C MET A 83 7.69 -2.98 -11.83
N THR A 84 7.26 -2.33 -12.91
CA THR A 84 8.08 -1.96 -14.06
C THR A 84 7.69 -0.56 -14.53
N GLN A 85 8.59 0.11 -15.24
CA GLN A 85 8.29 1.44 -15.77
C GLN A 85 7.13 1.40 -16.78
N ARG A 86 7.03 0.33 -17.55
CA ARG A 86 6.01 0.19 -18.60
C ARG A 86 4.66 -0.26 -18.06
N GLU A 87 4.63 -1.33 -17.28
CA GLU A 87 3.40 -1.94 -16.78
C GLU A 87 2.89 -1.27 -15.50
N GLY A 88 3.75 -0.52 -14.82
CA GLY A 88 3.39 0.09 -13.54
C GLY A 88 3.42 -0.89 -12.39
N PHE A 89 2.62 -0.62 -11.38
CA PHE A 89 2.48 -1.48 -10.20
C PHE A 89 1.42 -2.53 -10.46
N THR A 90 1.75 -3.80 -10.24
CA THR A 90 0.90 -4.92 -10.60
C THR A 90 0.60 -5.85 -9.42
N THR A 91 -0.53 -6.52 -9.49
CA THR A 91 -1.02 -7.48 -8.50
C THR A 91 -1.76 -8.61 -9.23
N PRO A 92 -1.85 -9.82 -8.64
CA PRO A 92 -2.47 -10.95 -9.36
C PRO A 92 -3.97 -10.84 -9.60
N GLU A 93 -4.70 -10.09 -8.77
CA GLU A 93 -6.17 -10.09 -8.79
C GLU A 93 -6.79 -8.73 -9.05
N SER A 94 -7.81 -8.73 -9.93
CA SER A 94 -8.52 -7.51 -10.32
C SER A 94 -9.25 -6.84 -9.17
N ASN A 95 -9.85 -7.60 -8.26
CA ASN A 95 -10.56 -7.02 -7.11
C ASN A 95 -9.62 -6.28 -6.17
N GLU A 96 -8.44 -6.83 -5.90
CA GLU A 96 -7.42 -6.15 -5.12
C GLU A 96 -6.85 -4.93 -5.84
N ALA A 97 -6.67 -5.04 -7.15
CA ALA A 97 -6.21 -3.92 -7.97
C ALA A 97 -7.18 -2.73 -7.92
N LEU A 98 -8.48 -3.00 -8.01
CA LEU A 98 -9.52 -1.97 -7.96
C LEU A 98 -9.56 -1.25 -6.61
N VAL A 99 -9.45 -1.98 -5.52
CA VAL A 99 -9.43 -1.39 -4.18
C VAL A 99 -8.18 -0.53 -3.99
N LYS A 100 -7.02 -1.03 -4.40
CA LYS A 100 -5.76 -0.27 -4.31
C LYS A 100 -5.82 1.01 -5.14
N ARG A 101 -6.26 0.92 -6.39
CA ARG A 101 -6.40 2.09 -7.27
C ARG A 101 -7.34 3.12 -6.66
N THR A 102 -8.50 2.70 -6.20
CA THR A 102 -9.48 3.60 -5.59
C THR A 102 -8.88 4.32 -4.39
N ALA A 103 -8.19 3.60 -3.51
CA ALA A 103 -7.53 4.20 -2.35
C ALA A 103 -6.43 5.16 -2.74
N MET A 104 -5.60 4.79 -3.71
CA MET A 104 -4.50 5.64 -4.19
C MET A 104 -5.00 6.95 -4.79
N GLU A 105 -6.09 6.91 -5.54
CA GLU A 105 -6.71 8.10 -6.11
C GLU A 105 -7.20 9.08 -5.05
N GLN A 106 -7.48 8.61 -3.84
CA GLN A 106 -7.93 9.43 -2.72
C GLN A 106 -6.79 9.97 -1.86
N CYS A 107 -5.54 9.67 -2.20
CA CYS A 107 -4.37 10.11 -1.44
C CYS A 107 -3.71 11.33 -2.08
N LEU A 108 -3.32 12.30 -1.26
CA LEU A 108 -2.48 13.43 -1.71
C LEU A 108 -1.06 12.95 -2.01
N GLU A 109 -0.48 12.19 -1.11
CA GLU A 109 0.85 11.60 -1.28
C GLU A 109 0.71 10.08 -1.34
N LYS A 110 1.29 9.48 -2.36
CA LYS A 110 1.16 8.04 -2.64
C LYS A 110 2.53 7.39 -2.56
N TYR A 111 2.63 6.35 -1.74
CA TYR A 111 3.87 5.60 -1.55
C TYR A 111 3.61 4.13 -1.82
N VAL A 112 4.52 3.52 -2.58
CA VAL A 112 4.57 2.06 -2.72
C VAL A 112 5.77 1.58 -1.93
N VAL A 113 5.56 0.71 -0.97
CA VAL A 113 6.60 0.18 -0.11
C VAL A 113 6.86 -1.27 -0.50
N SER A 114 8.08 -1.56 -0.92
CA SER A 114 8.41 -2.86 -1.49
C SER A 114 9.90 -3.16 -1.32
N ASP A 115 10.22 -4.44 -1.22
CA ASP A 115 11.59 -4.88 -1.35
C ASP A 115 12.03 -4.88 -2.83
N SER A 116 13.33 -4.89 -3.07
CA SER A 116 13.91 -4.77 -4.41
C SER A 116 13.59 -5.96 -5.32
N SER A 117 13.16 -7.09 -4.78
CA SER A 117 12.84 -8.28 -5.59
C SER A 117 11.63 -8.07 -6.50
N LYS A 118 10.82 -7.04 -6.24
CA LYS A 118 9.63 -6.76 -7.03
C LYS A 118 9.89 -5.96 -8.30
N PHE A 119 11.06 -5.34 -8.43
CA PHE A 119 11.45 -4.65 -9.66
C PHE A 119 11.59 -5.66 -10.80
N GLY A 120 10.99 -5.34 -11.94
CA GLY A 120 11.01 -6.20 -13.12
C GLY A 120 10.02 -7.35 -13.11
N GLN A 121 9.28 -7.54 -12.03
CA GLN A 121 8.21 -8.55 -11.92
C GLN A 121 6.90 -7.98 -12.45
N ILE A 122 6.15 -8.80 -13.17
CA ILE A 122 4.86 -8.41 -13.75
C ILE A 122 3.81 -9.41 -13.31
N SER A 123 2.80 -8.92 -12.61
CA SER A 123 1.60 -9.71 -12.26
C SER A 123 0.46 -9.36 -13.21
N ALA A 124 -0.67 -10.05 -13.08
CA ALA A 124 -1.74 -10.04 -14.08
C ALA A 124 -2.40 -8.67 -14.29
N VAL A 125 -2.51 -7.84 -13.26
CA VAL A 125 -3.31 -6.61 -13.32
C VAL A 125 -2.51 -5.40 -12.81
N THR A 126 -2.47 -4.35 -13.61
CA THR A 126 -1.92 -3.05 -13.18
C THR A 126 -2.94 -2.31 -12.31
N PHE A 127 -2.49 -1.81 -11.16
CA PHE A 127 -3.35 -1.00 -10.32
C PHE A 127 -2.98 0.49 -10.31
N PHE A 128 -1.75 0.84 -10.67
CA PHE A 128 -1.35 2.25 -10.78
C PHE A 128 -0.14 2.39 -11.69
N SER A 129 0.04 3.60 -12.27
CA SER A 129 1.21 3.90 -13.10
C SER A 129 2.47 4.00 -12.26
N PHE A 130 3.61 3.60 -12.83
CA PHE A 130 4.90 3.61 -12.14
C PHE A 130 5.28 5.02 -11.62
N ASP A 131 5.00 6.05 -12.40
CA ASP A 131 5.29 7.43 -12.03
C ASP A 131 4.29 8.03 -11.04
N GLY A 132 3.21 7.32 -10.74
CA GLY A 132 2.13 7.82 -9.90
C GLY A 132 2.38 7.76 -8.41
N ALA A 133 3.49 7.18 -7.96
CA ALA A 133 3.80 7.04 -6.54
C ALA A 133 5.31 7.12 -6.29
N VAL A 134 5.67 7.46 -5.07
CA VAL A 134 7.05 7.36 -4.59
C VAL A 134 7.28 5.92 -4.14
N ILE A 135 8.36 5.31 -4.58
CA ILE A 135 8.73 3.95 -4.21
C ILE A 135 9.73 3.99 -3.07
N LEU A 136 9.37 3.36 -1.96
CA LEU A 136 10.25 3.20 -0.79
C LEU A 136 10.78 1.77 -0.82
N THR A 137 12.09 1.62 -0.95
CA THR A 137 12.74 0.31 -1.07
C THR A 137 14.14 0.34 -0.46
N GLU A 138 14.70 -0.82 -0.14
CA GLU A 138 16.05 -0.94 0.44
C GLU A 138 17.16 -0.80 -0.61
N SER A 139 16.86 -1.11 -1.87
CA SER A 139 17.82 -1.00 -2.99
C SER A 139 17.10 -1.04 -4.32
N CYS A 140 17.80 -0.67 -5.38
CA CYS A 140 17.28 -0.84 -6.73
C CYS A 140 18.42 -1.23 -7.69
N SER A 141 18.07 -1.93 -8.78
CA SER A 141 19.02 -2.30 -9.82
C SER A 141 19.42 -1.09 -10.65
N LYS A 142 20.49 -1.25 -11.44
CA LYS A 142 21.02 -0.18 -12.29
C LYS A 142 19.98 0.38 -13.28
N GLU A 143 19.04 -0.44 -13.74
CA GLU A 143 17.99 -0.02 -14.67
C GLU A 143 17.08 1.06 -14.09
N TYR A 144 16.95 1.10 -12.77
CA TYR A 144 16.03 1.99 -12.07
C TYR A 144 16.72 3.15 -11.35
N LYS A 145 18.06 3.26 -11.44
CA LYS A 145 18.83 4.29 -10.71
C LYS A 145 18.48 5.72 -11.07
N ASP A 146 18.07 5.93 -12.32
CA ASP A 146 17.72 7.27 -12.81
C ASP A 146 16.27 7.66 -12.56
N CYS A 147 15.47 6.77 -11.95
CA CYS A 147 14.09 7.06 -11.62
C CYS A 147 14.01 8.00 -10.42
N ARG A 148 13.38 9.15 -10.62
CA ARG A 148 13.27 10.22 -9.59
C ARG A 148 12.34 9.86 -8.45
N ASN A 149 11.40 8.96 -8.69
CA ASN A 149 10.39 8.57 -7.72
C ASN A 149 10.81 7.40 -6.82
N ILE A 150 12.05 6.93 -6.91
CA ILE A 150 12.58 5.87 -6.05
C ILE A 150 13.37 6.51 -4.91
N GLN A 151 13.01 6.14 -3.68
CA GLN A 151 13.67 6.57 -2.48
C GLN A 151 14.20 5.35 -1.74
N ILE A 152 15.52 5.31 -1.56
CA ILE A 152 16.18 4.24 -0.82
C ILE A 152 16.06 4.54 0.67
N VAL A 153 15.55 3.56 1.42
CA VAL A 153 15.36 3.67 2.86
C VAL A 153 16.10 2.52 3.56
N SER A 154 16.70 2.82 4.67
CA SER A 154 17.49 1.83 5.43
C SER A 154 16.81 1.42 6.72
#